data_a560fe0cf41db0380d6abaa25c855928
#
_entry.id   a560fe0cf41db0380d6abaa25c855928
#
_cell.length_a   1.000
_cell.length_b   1.000
_cell.length_c   1.000
_cell.angle_alpha   90.00
_cell.angle_beta   90.00
_cell.angle_gamma   90.00
#
_symmetry.space_group_name_H-M   'P 1'
#
loop_
_entity.id
_entity.type
_entity.pdbx_description
1 polymer ?
#
loop_
_entity_poly.entity_id
_entity_poly.type
_entity_poly.pdbx_seq_one_letter_code
_entity_poly.pdbx_strand_id
1 'polypeptide(L)'
;MQEYKIFLKKIGILGITTILVSFNQLILLPILTQSLSILEYGVWVQYTITITIVPAIAVLGLPYTMVRFLSPHKSREEIQEVFYSLGFTVVLGSLLMAIIFMLSATFLAKNLFNGNLFVAMFLPLSLFLNGLTLLFFDFFRTFQEMKRYSLFSFIQAYLVVFLVAALVFKGYGINGAIIGLIISQLILIIAMYIPILRKIGFKIPLFSNLKEYLNFGLPTIPTNLSFWILDITDRYLIGLFLGLSFVSYYSAAYLLGNLISIIMSPFYTLLLPNLALYHAQGRIQKIKTLINYSLKLFLIIAIPLFFLLSVLSLPILKVLSNPEIAFGGYFITPILALGGVFFGLYGIMSQVIILEKKTRITGNIWIICAVSNLLMDITFGFFWGIIGIALTSLAVYIFAFIISLYYSLNYIRLELYPWFLIKSILTGFLMCIIIIILNPHKPLDIVLTAILGLSLYYLVLWKLGGIQEKELIFVKSFFEDIQYSLKQLIYRLKI
;
A
#
# COMPACT_ATOMS: atom_id res chain seq x y z
N MET A 1 -8.98 -20.49 -23.03
CA MET A 1 -8.33 -19.27 -23.54
C MET A 1 -9.12 -18.00 -23.25
N GLN A 2 -10.45 -17.98 -23.43
CA GLN A 2 -11.28 -16.78 -23.22
C GLN A 2 -11.34 -16.34 -21.74
N GLU A 3 -11.46 -17.26 -20.79
CA GLU A 3 -11.44 -16.99 -19.34
C GLU A 3 -10.10 -16.41 -18.88
N TYR A 4 -8.98 -16.92 -19.39
CA TYR A 4 -7.64 -16.40 -19.11
C TYR A 4 -7.45 -14.95 -19.60
N LYS A 5 -7.97 -14.62 -20.79
CA LYS A 5 -7.97 -13.23 -21.30
C LYS A 5 -8.80 -12.29 -20.43
N ILE A 6 -9.96 -12.76 -19.94
CA ILE A 6 -10.80 -11.98 -19.03
C ILE A 6 -10.10 -11.76 -17.68
N PHE A 7 -9.43 -12.78 -17.18
CA PHE A 7 -8.65 -12.72 -15.93
C PHE A 7 -7.48 -11.73 -16.04
N LEU A 8 -6.66 -11.81 -17.09
CA LEU A 8 -5.56 -10.87 -17.34
C LEU A 8 -6.04 -9.42 -17.47
N LYS A 9 -7.19 -9.22 -18.12
CA LYS A 9 -7.81 -7.90 -18.24
C LYS A 9 -8.22 -7.31 -16.88
N LYS A 10 -8.81 -8.13 -16.01
CA LYS A 10 -9.17 -7.71 -14.64
C LYS A 10 -7.94 -7.31 -13.83
N ILE A 11 -6.86 -8.09 -13.94
CA ILE A 11 -5.58 -7.81 -13.28
C ILE A 11 -4.94 -6.53 -13.80
N GLY A 12 -4.90 -6.32 -15.12
CA GLY A 12 -4.35 -5.11 -15.71
C GLY A 12 -5.09 -3.84 -15.24
N ILE A 13 -6.42 -3.89 -15.18
CA ILE A 13 -7.23 -2.78 -14.67
C ILE A 13 -6.88 -2.49 -13.20
N LEU A 14 -6.79 -3.52 -12.35
CA LEU A 14 -6.44 -3.36 -10.95
C LEU A 14 -5.02 -2.79 -10.77
N GLY A 15 -4.05 -3.32 -11.51
CA GLY A 15 -2.65 -2.85 -11.43
C GLY A 15 -2.51 -1.37 -11.79
N ILE A 16 -3.09 -0.95 -12.92
CA ILE A 16 -3.10 0.45 -13.32
C ILE A 16 -3.81 1.33 -12.28
N THR A 17 -4.97 0.87 -11.79
CA THR A 17 -5.71 1.61 -10.76
C THR A 17 -4.89 1.76 -9.48
N THR A 18 -4.22 0.70 -9.03
CA THR A 18 -3.36 0.75 -7.82
C THR A 18 -2.24 1.78 -7.99
N ILE A 19 -1.58 1.81 -9.15
CA ILE A 19 -0.55 2.80 -9.45
C ILE A 19 -1.14 4.21 -9.41
N LEU A 20 -2.24 4.46 -10.12
CA LEU A 20 -2.90 5.77 -10.14
C LEU A 20 -3.37 6.20 -8.75
N VAL A 21 -3.94 5.29 -7.97
CA VAL A 21 -4.36 5.56 -6.60
C VAL A 21 -3.17 5.88 -5.70
N SER A 22 -2.02 5.23 -5.89
CA SER A 22 -0.81 5.53 -5.11
C SER A 22 -0.26 6.93 -5.37
N PHE A 23 -0.47 7.48 -6.57
CA PHE A 23 -0.06 8.85 -6.90
C PHE A 23 -0.88 9.93 -6.19
N ASN A 24 -2.07 9.62 -5.66
CA ASN A 24 -2.89 10.62 -4.97
C ASN A 24 -2.18 11.25 -3.76
N GLN A 25 -1.42 10.43 -3.01
CA GLN A 25 -0.68 10.91 -1.85
C GLN A 25 0.46 11.85 -2.23
N LEU A 26 1.12 11.59 -3.39
CA LEU A 26 2.16 12.48 -3.92
C LEU A 26 1.58 13.84 -4.35
N ILE A 27 0.33 13.87 -4.82
CA ILE A 27 -0.37 15.13 -5.15
C ILE A 27 -0.85 15.84 -3.89
N LEU A 28 -1.35 15.09 -2.91
CA LEU A 28 -1.89 15.65 -1.68
C LEU A 28 -0.81 16.21 -0.76
N LEU A 29 0.39 15.62 -0.77
CA LEU A 29 1.51 16.07 0.06
C LEU A 29 1.84 17.55 -0.12
N PRO A 30 2.15 18.07 -1.34
CA PRO A 30 2.45 19.49 -1.51
C PRO A 30 1.26 20.41 -1.17
N ILE A 31 0.03 19.99 -1.45
CA ILE A 31 -1.17 20.77 -1.13
C ILE A 31 -1.26 20.98 0.39
N LEU A 32 -1.11 19.92 1.16
CA LEU A 32 -1.23 19.99 2.61
C LEU A 32 -0.03 20.69 3.26
N THR A 33 1.18 20.33 2.86
CA THR A 33 2.40 20.85 3.52
C THR A 33 2.72 22.30 3.18
N GLN A 34 2.21 22.81 2.07
CA GLN A 34 2.32 24.25 1.73
C GLN A 34 1.20 25.10 2.33
N SER A 35 0.07 24.49 2.70
CA SER A 35 -1.10 25.21 3.20
C SER A 35 -1.34 25.04 4.70
N LEU A 36 -0.81 23.99 5.31
CA LEU A 36 -0.92 23.68 6.73
C LEU A 36 0.43 23.90 7.42
N SER A 37 0.37 24.20 8.71
CA SER A 37 1.57 24.16 9.56
C SER A 37 2.08 22.72 9.68
N ILE A 38 3.34 22.56 10.08
CA ILE A 38 3.96 21.24 10.28
C ILE A 38 3.18 20.40 11.30
N LEU A 39 2.74 21.03 12.39
CA LEU A 39 1.93 20.37 13.42
C LEU A 39 0.57 19.92 12.86
N GLU A 40 -0.11 20.76 12.08
CA GLU A 40 -1.38 20.41 11.45
C GLU A 40 -1.23 19.28 10.43
N TYR A 41 -0.13 19.25 9.67
CA TYR A 41 0.14 18.12 8.80
C TYR A 41 0.39 16.83 9.60
N GLY A 42 1.08 16.91 10.73
CA GLY A 42 1.21 15.78 11.67
C GLY A 42 -0.13 15.29 12.21
N VAL A 43 -1.05 16.23 12.56
CA VAL A 43 -2.43 15.91 12.95
C VAL A 43 -3.17 15.20 11.81
N TRP A 44 -3.06 15.69 10.57
CA TRP A 44 -3.63 15.04 9.39
C TRP A 44 -3.16 13.59 9.24
N VAL A 45 -1.85 13.37 9.38
CA VAL A 45 -1.28 12.02 9.30
C VAL A 45 -1.83 11.13 10.41
N GLN A 46 -1.83 11.57 11.67
CA GLN A 46 -2.39 10.79 12.79
C GLN A 46 -3.87 10.48 12.58
N TYR A 47 -4.64 11.43 12.07
CA TYR A 47 -6.04 11.24 11.75
C TYR A 47 -6.23 10.16 10.67
N THR A 48 -5.49 10.28 9.57
CA THR A 48 -5.64 9.37 8.42
C THR A 48 -5.19 7.93 8.72
N ILE A 49 -4.14 7.74 9.51
CA ILE A 49 -3.75 6.39 9.95
C ILE A 49 -4.78 5.80 10.92
N THR A 50 -5.38 6.61 11.80
CA THR A 50 -6.41 6.14 12.75
C THR A 50 -7.66 5.67 12.01
N ILE A 51 -8.14 6.41 11.02
CA ILE A 51 -9.30 6.00 10.21
C ILE A 51 -9.02 4.78 9.33
N THR A 52 -7.77 4.36 9.20
CA THR A 52 -7.38 3.19 8.41
C THR A 52 -7.30 1.93 9.26
N ILE A 53 -6.69 2.01 10.46
CA ILE A 53 -6.49 0.84 11.33
C ILE A 53 -7.74 0.45 12.13
N VAL A 54 -8.47 1.42 12.69
CA VAL A 54 -9.60 1.13 13.58
C VAL A 54 -10.73 0.38 12.87
N PRO A 55 -11.16 0.75 11.66
CA PRO A 55 -12.16 -0.02 10.92
C PRO A 55 -11.71 -1.44 10.59
N ALA A 56 -10.42 -1.69 10.39
CA ALA A 56 -9.92 -3.05 10.16
C ALA A 56 -10.23 -4.00 11.34
N ILE A 57 -10.32 -3.45 12.56
CA ILE A 57 -10.76 -4.17 13.76
C ILE A 57 -12.29 -4.20 13.81
N ALA A 58 -12.94 -3.04 13.59
CA ALA A 58 -14.38 -2.87 13.71
C ALA A 58 -15.19 -3.77 12.77
N VAL A 59 -14.66 -4.08 11.58
CA VAL A 59 -15.32 -4.97 10.61
C VAL A 59 -15.19 -6.46 10.95
N LEU A 60 -14.55 -6.84 12.06
CA LEU A 60 -14.52 -8.20 12.63
C LEU A 60 -14.10 -9.31 11.66
N GLY A 61 -13.23 -9.01 10.68
CA GLY A 61 -12.81 -9.95 9.64
C GLY A 61 -13.93 -10.34 8.64
N LEU A 62 -15.09 -9.69 8.72
CA LEU A 62 -16.26 -9.98 7.87
C LEU A 62 -16.03 -9.77 6.37
N PRO A 63 -15.12 -8.90 5.89
CA PRO A 63 -14.72 -8.86 4.49
C PRO A 63 -14.29 -10.23 3.93
N TYR A 64 -13.50 -10.99 4.68
CA TYR A 64 -13.09 -12.36 4.28
C TYR A 64 -14.27 -13.34 4.32
N THR A 65 -15.13 -13.18 5.31
CA THR A 65 -16.38 -13.95 5.44
C THR A 65 -17.28 -13.71 4.23
N MET A 66 -17.42 -12.46 3.78
CA MET A 66 -18.20 -12.14 2.59
C MET A 66 -17.69 -12.88 1.36
N VAL A 67 -16.40 -12.87 1.09
CA VAL A 67 -15.79 -13.60 -0.04
C VAL A 67 -16.05 -15.10 0.04
N ARG A 68 -16.06 -15.67 1.24
CA ARG A 68 -16.27 -17.10 1.47
C ARG A 68 -17.74 -17.53 1.31
N PHE A 69 -18.64 -16.78 1.92
CA PHE A 69 -20.04 -17.19 2.04
C PHE A 69 -20.96 -16.56 0.99
N LEU A 70 -20.55 -15.45 0.37
CA LEU A 70 -21.32 -14.77 -0.66
C LEU A 70 -20.86 -15.24 -2.05
N SER A 71 -21.47 -16.33 -2.54
CA SER A 71 -21.19 -16.84 -3.89
C SER A 71 -22.12 -16.15 -4.92
N PRO A 72 -21.62 -15.79 -6.13
CA PRO A 72 -22.47 -15.33 -7.23
C PRO A 72 -23.51 -16.33 -7.72
N HIS A 73 -23.36 -17.61 -7.36
CA HIS A 73 -24.27 -18.70 -7.76
C HIS A 73 -25.44 -18.92 -6.78
N LYS A 74 -25.48 -18.19 -5.66
CA LYS A 74 -26.57 -18.24 -4.69
C LYS A 74 -27.82 -17.53 -5.20
N SER A 75 -28.97 -17.88 -4.64
CA SER A 75 -30.23 -17.16 -4.90
C SER A 75 -30.11 -15.70 -4.44
N ARG A 76 -30.92 -14.82 -5.02
CA ARG A 76 -30.97 -13.41 -4.64
C ARG A 76 -31.27 -13.23 -3.15
N GLU A 77 -32.13 -14.06 -2.61
CA GLU A 77 -32.55 -14.02 -1.20
C GLU A 77 -31.42 -14.42 -0.25
N GLU A 78 -30.65 -15.44 -0.61
CA GLU A 78 -29.44 -15.84 0.14
C GLU A 78 -28.35 -14.77 0.09
N ILE A 79 -28.15 -14.16 -1.07
CA ILE A 79 -27.20 -13.03 -1.22
C ILE A 79 -27.61 -11.86 -0.34
N GLN A 80 -28.91 -11.51 -0.32
CA GLN A 80 -29.43 -10.47 0.57
C GLN A 80 -29.19 -10.80 2.03
N GLU A 81 -29.53 -12.03 2.45
CA GLU A 81 -29.38 -12.47 3.84
C GLU A 81 -27.92 -12.36 4.30
N VAL A 82 -26.98 -12.89 3.51
CA VAL A 82 -25.54 -12.80 3.84
C VAL A 82 -25.07 -11.34 3.88
N PHE A 83 -25.37 -10.55 2.83
CA PHE A 83 -24.87 -9.19 2.72
C PHE A 83 -25.43 -8.29 3.83
N TYR A 84 -26.74 -8.35 4.11
CA TYR A 84 -27.33 -7.49 5.14
C TYR A 84 -27.03 -7.96 6.56
N SER A 85 -26.88 -9.27 6.81
CA SER A 85 -26.39 -9.78 8.11
C SER A 85 -24.98 -9.32 8.41
N LEU A 86 -24.06 -9.45 7.45
CA LEU A 86 -22.69 -8.96 7.59
C LEU A 86 -22.65 -7.43 7.68
N GLY A 87 -23.43 -6.76 6.82
CA GLY A 87 -23.51 -5.30 6.81
C GLY A 87 -24.00 -4.71 8.12
N PHE A 88 -25.04 -5.28 8.71
CA PHE A 88 -25.54 -4.86 10.02
C PHE A 88 -24.49 -5.06 11.13
N THR A 89 -23.76 -6.17 11.08
CA THR A 89 -22.68 -6.42 12.06
C THR A 89 -21.53 -5.41 11.91
N VAL A 90 -21.14 -5.08 10.66
CA VAL A 90 -20.15 -4.03 10.40
C VAL A 90 -20.64 -2.67 10.87
N VAL A 91 -21.91 -2.33 10.63
CA VAL A 91 -22.53 -1.08 11.15
C VAL A 91 -22.46 -1.03 12.65
N LEU A 92 -22.85 -2.09 13.36
CA LEU A 92 -22.80 -2.15 14.82
C LEU A 92 -21.37 -2.05 15.35
N GLY A 93 -20.42 -2.81 14.76
CA GLY A 93 -19.01 -2.76 15.17
C GLY A 93 -18.38 -1.38 14.93
N SER A 94 -18.66 -0.78 13.78
CA SER A 94 -18.18 0.56 13.45
C SER A 94 -18.83 1.64 14.33
N LEU A 95 -20.12 1.50 14.66
CA LEU A 95 -20.82 2.40 15.57
C LEU A 95 -20.29 2.29 17.00
N LEU A 96 -20.05 1.06 17.47
CA LEU A 96 -19.45 0.83 18.78
C LEU A 96 -18.09 1.52 18.89
N MET A 97 -17.23 1.33 17.88
CA MET A 97 -15.94 2.02 17.84
C MET A 97 -16.10 3.54 17.75
N ALA A 98 -17.03 4.04 16.95
CA ALA A 98 -17.31 5.47 16.88
C ALA A 98 -17.74 6.04 18.26
N ILE A 99 -18.57 5.33 19.02
CA ILE A 99 -18.97 5.72 20.38
C ILE A 99 -17.76 5.74 21.31
N ILE A 100 -16.92 4.70 21.31
CA ILE A 100 -15.71 4.63 22.14
C ILE A 100 -14.78 5.82 21.83
N PHE A 101 -14.54 6.11 20.55
CA PHE A 101 -13.69 7.23 20.13
C PHE A 101 -14.34 8.60 20.44
N MET A 102 -15.68 8.70 20.40
CA MET A 102 -16.39 9.92 20.78
C MET A 102 -16.27 10.20 22.28
N LEU A 103 -16.43 9.18 23.12
CA LEU A 103 -16.24 9.30 24.56
C LEU A 103 -14.79 9.62 24.94
N SER A 104 -13.84 9.20 24.11
CA SER A 104 -12.40 9.47 24.28
C SER A 104 -11.94 10.75 23.58
N ALA A 105 -12.83 11.54 22.97
CA ALA A 105 -12.45 12.65 22.09
C ALA A 105 -11.55 13.69 22.77
N THR A 106 -11.80 14.05 24.02
CA THR A 106 -10.96 15.00 24.75
C THR A 106 -9.57 14.45 25.05
N PHE A 107 -9.45 13.17 25.37
CA PHE A 107 -8.17 12.49 25.55
C PHE A 107 -7.39 12.41 24.24
N LEU A 108 -8.05 12.05 23.15
CA LEU A 108 -7.45 11.96 21.82
C LEU A 108 -7.03 13.32 21.30
N ALA A 109 -7.84 14.36 21.52
CA ALA A 109 -7.48 15.73 21.16
C ALA A 109 -6.15 16.14 21.80
N LYS A 110 -6.02 15.90 23.12
CA LYS A 110 -4.81 16.28 23.87
C LYS A 110 -3.58 15.50 23.46
N ASN A 111 -3.69 14.17 23.26
CA ASN A 111 -2.52 13.30 23.09
C ASN A 111 -2.16 13.04 21.63
N LEU A 112 -3.13 13.08 20.70
CA LEU A 112 -2.89 12.73 19.29
C LEU A 112 -3.07 13.91 18.31
N PHE A 113 -3.86 14.94 18.69
CA PHE A 113 -4.26 15.99 17.75
C PHE A 113 -3.90 17.39 18.21
N ASN A 114 -2.84 17.53 19.02
CA ASN A 114 -2.32 18.82 19.49
C ASN A 114 -3.41 19.72 20.13
N GLY A 115 -4.33 19.13 20.88
CA GLY A 115 -5.42 19.84 21.52
C GLY A 115 -6.61 20.18 20.59
N ASN A 116 -6.57 19.80 19.32
CA ASN A 116 -7.64 20.09 18.37
C ASN A 116 -8.86 19.19 18.60
N LEU A 117 -9.82 19.72 19.37
CA LEU A 117 -11.06 19.00 19.71
C LEU A 117 -11.95 18.77 18.49
N PHE A 118 -11.96 19.70 17.51
CA PHE A 118 -12.74 19.55 16.29
C PHE A 118 -12.33 18.27 15.55
N VAL A 119 -11.02 18.07 15.32
CA VAL A 119 -10.49 16.87 14.67
C VAL A 119 -10.90 15.61 15.42
N ALA A 120 -10.78 15.60 16.75
CA ALA A 120 -11.13 14.46 17.58
C ALA A 120 -12.64 14.14 17.54
N MET A 121 -13.51 15.16 17.52
CA MET A 121 -14.96 14.98 17.46
C MET A 121 -15.46 14.47 16.09
N PHE A 122 -14.76 14.77 15.01
CA PHE A 122 -15.13 14.29 13.67
C PHE A 122 -14.49 12.93 13.32
N LEU A 123 -13.51 12.46 14.08
CA LEU A 123 -12.88 11.16 13.91
C LEU A 123 -13.89 10.00 13.97
N PRO A 124 -14.82 9.91 14.97
CA PRO A 124 -15.81 8.84 15.04
C PRO A 124 -16.66 8.70 13.78
N LEU A 125 -17.06 9.82 13.19
CA LEU A 125 -17.84 9.83 11.95
C LEU A 125 -17.01 9.24 10.79
N SER A 126 -15.76 9.64 10.64
CA SER A 126 -14.87 9.08 9.61
C SER A 126 -14.61 7.59 9.79
N LEU A 127 -14.46 7.12 11.04
CA LEU A 127 -14.31 5.69 11.36
C LEU A 127 -15.53 4.89 10.92
N PHE A 128 -16.72 5.37 11.24
CA PHE A 128 -17.98 4.75 10.84
C PHE A 128 -18.12 4.69 9.31
N LEU A 129 -17.89 5.80 8.63
CA LEU A 129 -17.95 5.86 7.18
C LEU A 129 -16.92 4.97 6.50
N ASN A 130 -15.71 4.87 7.06
CA ASN A 130 -14.69 3.99 6.49
C ASN A 130 -15.05 2.51 6.64
N GLY A 131 -15.65 2.09 7.75
CA GLY A 131 -16.17 0.74 7.92
C GLY A 131 -17.19 0.36 6.82
N LEU A 132 -18.12 1.26 6.50
CA LEU A 132 -19.07 1.07 5.39
C LEU A 132 -18.37 1.04 4.03
N THR A 133 -17.38 1.88 3.83
CA THR A 133 -16.60 1.92 2.59
C THR A 133 -15.90 0.58 2.33
N LEU A 134 -15.26 -0.01 3.36
CA LEU A 134 -14.64 -1.33 3.26
C LEU A 134 -15.66 -2.42 2.90
N LEU A 135 -16.82 -2.44 3.55
CA LEU A 135 -17.90 -3.39 3.26
C LEU A 135 -18.33 -3.33 1.78
N PHE A 136 -18.50 -2.12 1.23
CA PHE A 136 -18.96 -1.95 -0.15
C PHE A 136 -17.87 -2.31 -1.16
N PHE A 137 -16.62 -2.00 -0.90
CA PHE A 137 -15.52 -2.47 -1.75
C PHE A 137 -15.44 -3.99 -1.77
N ASP A 138 -15.63 -4.65 -0.63
CA ASP A 138 -15.60 -6.11 -0.55
C ASP A 138 -16.78 -6.76 -1.26
N PHE A 139 -17.94 -6.10 -1.34
CA PHE A 139 -19.03 -6.54 -2.20
C PHE A 139 -18.60 -6.61 -3.67
N PHE A 140 -18.03 -5.53 -4.22
CA PHE A 140 -17.57 -5.53 -5.62
C PHE A 140 -16.46 -6.54 -5.86
N ARG A 141 -15.55 -6.73 -4.89
CA ARG A 141 -14.49 -7.73 -4.95
C ARG A 141 -15.07 -9.15 -4.97
N THR A 142 -16.03 -9.46 -4.11
CA THR A 142 -16.69 -10.76 -4.00
C THR A 142 -17.41 -11.14 -5.29
N PHE A 143 -18.11 -10.20 -5.90
CA PHE A 143 -18.77 -10.42 -7.19
C PHE A 143 -17.84 -10.27 -8.39
N GLN A 144 -16.53 -10.12 -8.15
CA GLN A 144 -15.53 -9.95 -9.20
C GLN A 144 -15.81 -8.78 -10.16
N GLU A 145 -16.53 -7.76 -9.69
CA GLU A 145 -16.84 -6.54 -10.45
C GLU A 145 -15.63 -5.57 -10.44
N MET A 146 -14.48 -6.03 -10.93
CA MET A 146 -13.21 -5.32 -10.82
C MET A 146 -13.21 -3.95 -11.51
N LYS A 147 -14.04 -3.77 -12.54
CA LYS A 147 -14.21 -2.45 -13.17
C LYS A 147 -14.83 -1.43 -12.21
N ARG A 148 -15.91 -1.82 -11.48
CA ARG A 148 -16.56 -0.95 -10.50
C ARG A 148 -15.65 -0.72 -9.30
N TYR A 149 -15.01 -1.78 -8.82
CA TYR A 149 -14.00 -1.68 -7.76
C TYR A 149 -12.92 -0.63 -8.12
N SER A 150 -12.31 -0.76 -9.30
CA SER A 150 -11.28 0.17 -9.79
C SER A 150 -11.80 1.59 -9.99
N LEU A 151 -12.99 1.75 -10.55
CA LEU A 151 -13.61 3.06 -10.75
C LEU A 151 -13.84 3.77 -9.42
N PHE A 152 -14.44 3.08 -8.44
CA PHE A 152 -14.71 3.66 -7.13
C PHE A 152 -13.42 3.92 -6.34
N SER A 153 -12.40 3.06 -6.45
CA SER A 153 -11.07 3.32 -5.85
C SER A 153 -10.42 4.58 -6.44
N PHE A 154 -10.51 4.75 -7.74
CA PHE A 154 -10.02 5.95 -8.41
C PHE A 154 -10.80 7.20 -7.97
N ILE A 155 -12.15 7.13 -7.98
CA ILE A 155 -13.01 8.22 -7.51
C ILE A 155 -12.68 8.57 -6.07
N GLN A 156 -12.55 7.59 -5.16
CA GLN A 156 -12.19 7.82 -3.77
C GLN A 156 -10.90 8.62 -3.65
N ALA A 157 -9.84 8.17 -4.33
CA ALA A 157 -8.52 8.78 -4.24
C ALA A 157 -8.54 10.24 -4.68
N TYR A 158 -9.10 10.51 -5.85
CA TYR A 158 -9.06 11.85 -6.44
C TYR A 158 -10.15 12.79 -5.92
N LEU A 159 -11.28 12.25 -5.45
CA LEU A 159 -12.31 13.05 -4.78
C LEU A 159 -11.80 13.60 -3.45
N VAL A 160 -11.03 12.78 -2.69
CA VAL A 160 -10.35 13.26 -1.47
C VAL A 160 -9.40 14.39 -1.82
N VAL A 161 -8.52 14.21 -2.83
CA VAL A 161 -7.57 15.26 -3.25
C VAL A 161 -8.32 16.55 -3.62
N PHE A 162 -9.36 16.45 -4.43
CA PHE A 162 -10.12 17.61 -4.90
C PHE A 162 -10.80 18.37 -3.75
N LEU A 163 -11.55 17.65 -2.89
CA LEU A 163 -12.31 18.29 -1.81
C LEU A 163 -11.41 18.83 -0.71
N VAL A 164 -10.37 18.07 -0.34
CA VAL A 164 -9.38 18.53 0.63
C VAL A 164 -8.67 19.78 0.11
N ALA A 165 -8.15 19.76 -1.13
CA ALA A 165 -7.51 20.91 -1.74
C ALA A 165 -8.43 22.13 -1.80
N ALA A 166 -9.69 21.94 -2.24
CA ALA A 166 -10.65 23.04 -2.37
C ALA A 166 -10.93 23.74 -1.03
N LEU A 167 -11.05 22.97 0.07
CA LEU A 167 -11.34 23.54 1.38
C LEU A 167 -10.09 24.11 2.05
N VAL A 168 -8.94 23.48 1.89
CA VAL A 168 -7.67 23.96 2.43
C VAL A 168 -7.24 25.27 1.73
N PHE A 169 -7.36 25.37 0.41
CA PHE A 169 -7.06 26.61 -0.33
C PHE A 169 -8.04 27.75 -0.03
N LYS A 170 -9.25 27.45 0.45
CA LYS A 170 -10.18 28.47 0.98
C LYS A 170 -9.80 28.97 2.38
N GLY A 171 -8.73 28.47 2.97
CA GLY A 171 -8.23 28.92 4.27
C GLY A 171 -8.85 28.22 5.48
N TYR A 172 -9.59 27.11 5.29
CA TYR A 172 -10.17 26.35 6.42
C TYR A 172 -9.14 25.47 7.16
N GLY A 173 -7.85 25.47 6.75
CA GLY A 173 -6.77 24.73 7.41
C GLY A 173 -7.07 23.25 7.58
N ILE A 174 -6.60 22.68 8.69
CA ILE A 174 -6.81 21.25 9.01
C ILE A 174 -8.30 20.88 9.13
N ASN A 175 -9.14 21.77 9.64
CA ASN A 175 -10.57 21.50 9.77
C ASN A 175 -11.22 21.35 8.38
N GLY A 176 -10.79 22.17 7.40
CA GLY A 176 -11.21 22.00 6.02
C GLY A 176 -10.76 20.68 5.41
N ALA A 177 -9.53 20.24 5.70
CA ALA A 177 -9.04 18.95 5.24
C ALA A 177 -9.90 17.79 5.76
N ILE A 178 -10.24 17.79 7.06
CA ILE A 178 -11.11 16.78 7.68
C ILE A 178 -12.53 16.80 7.09
N ILE A 179 -13.14 17.98 6.93
CA ILE A 179 -14.45 18.10 6.30
C ILE A 179 -14.43 17.58 4.87
N GLY A 180 -13.41 17.93 4.08
CA GLY A 180 -13.24 17.47 2.69
C GLY A 180 -13.16 15.95 2.60
N LEU A 181 -12.43 15.32 3.52
CA LEU A 181 -12.33 13.88 3.61
C LEU A 181 -13.69 13.24 3.95
N ILE A 182 -14.42 13.77 4.93
CA ILE A 182 -15.74 13.27 5.33
C ILE A 182 -16.75 13.38 4.18
N ILE A 183 -16.80 14.53 3.53
CA ILE A 183 -17.70 14.74 2.38
C ILE A 183 -17.36 13.75 1.25
N SER A 184 -16.07 13.51 0.99
CA SER A 184 -15.64 12.54 -0.01
C SER A 184 -16.10 11.12 0.32
N GLN A 185 -16.00 10.71 1.60
CA GLN A 185 -16.49 9.41 2.06
C GLN A 185 -18.01 9.28 1.91
N LEU A 186 -18.77 10.31 2.27
CA LEU A 186 -20.25 10.32 2.11
C LEU A 186 -20.67 10.19 0.66
N ILE A 187 -20.09 10.99 -0.23
CA ILE A 187 -20.38 10.93 -1.68
C ILE A 187 -20.07 9.53 -2.22
N LEU A 188 -18.91 8.97 -1.84
CA LEU A 188 -18.49 7.66 -2.30
C LEU A 188 -19.42 6.54 -1.82
N ILE A 189 -19.83 6.55 -0.55
CA ILE A 189 -20.76 5.57 0.03
C ILE A 189 -22.09 5.60 -0.71
N ILE A 190 -22.66 6.79 -0.94
CA ILE A 190 -23.89 6.93 -1.69
C ILE A 190 -23.73 6.39 -3.12
N ALA A 191 -22.63 6.75 -3.79
CA ALA A 191 -22.35 6.31 -5.15
C ALA A 191 -22.17 4.78 -5.26
N MET A 192 -21.57 4.13 -4.25
CA MET A 192 -21.41 2.68 -4.20
C MET A 192 -22.69 1.93 -3.80
N TYR A 193 -23.49 2.52 -2.89
CA TYR A 193 -24.70 1.86 -2.41
C TYR A 193 -25.79 1.73 -3.48
N ILE A 194 -25.94 2.72 -4.37
CA ILE A 194 -26.93 2.71 -5.45
C ILE A 194 -26.82 1.46 -6.35
N PRO A 195 -25.66 1.11 -6.92
CA PRO A 195 -25.53 -0.10 -7.75
C PRO A 195 -25.67 -1.40 -6.93
N ILE A 196 -25.31 -1.40 -5.64
CA ILE A 196 -25.53 -2.54 -4.75
C ILE A 196 -27.04 -2.77 -4.56
N LEU A 197 -27.75 -1.71 -4.18
CA LEU A 197 -29.20 -1.76 -3.97
C LEU A 197 -29.96 -2.18 -5.25
N ARG A 198 -29.56 -1.67 -6.41
CA ARG A 198 -30.14 -2.08 -7.71
C ARG A 198 -29.93 -3.56 -8.01
N LYS A 199 -28.78 -4.11 -7.61
CA LYS A 199 -28.42 -5.50 -7.89
C LYS A 199 -29.12 -6.49 -6.97
N ILE A 200 -29.10 -6.24 -5.66
CA ILE A 200 -29.64 -7.20 -4.69
C ILE A 200 -31.00 -6.79 -4.11
N GLY A 201 -31.39 -5.50 -4.18
CA GLY A 201 -32.57 -4.96 -3.49
C GLY A 201 -32.34 -4.81 -1.99
N PHE A 202 -33.39 -4.48 -1.26
CA PHE A 202 -33.35 -4.35 0.20
C PHE A 202 -34.10 -5.51 0.87
N LYS A 203 -33.53 -6.06 1.95
CA LYS A 203 -34.14 -7.06 2.81
C LYS A 203 -33.62 -6.92 4.23
N ILE A 204 -34.49 -7.07 5.22
CA ILE A 204 -34.11 -7.14 6.61
C ILE A 204 -33.54 -8.56 6.86
N PRO A 205 -32.30 -8.70 7.39
CA PRO A 205 -31.69 -10.00 7.61
C PRO A 205 -32.32 -10.74 8.79
N LEU A 206 -32.32 -12.06 8.74
CA LEU A 206 -32.78 -12.95 9.81
C LEU A 206 -31.66 -13.38 10.76
N PHE A 207 -30.39 -13.10 10.43
CA PHE A 207 -29.18 -13.43 11.17
C PHE A 207 -28.98 -14.95 11.43
N SER A 208 -29.60 -15.80 10.62
CA SER A 208 -29.66 -17.26 10.83
C SER A 208 -28.26 -17.89 10.98
N ASN A 209 -27.28 -17.40 10.22
CA ASN A 209 -25.92 -17.96 10.17
C ASN A 209 -24.86 -17.01 10.73
N LEU A 210 -25.24 -15.98 11.48
CA LEU A 210 -24.31 -14.96 11.97
C LEU A 210 -23.19 -15.54 12.81
N LYS A 211 -23.48 -16.53 13.66
CA LYS A 211 -22.45 -17.23 14.48
C LYS A 211 -21.39 -17.91 13.63
N GLU A 212 -21.78 -18.54 12.53
CA GLU A 212 -20.86 -19.16 11.58
C GLU A 212 -19.96 -18.12 10.90
N TYR A 213 -20.56 -16.99 10.51
CA TYR A 213 -19.82 -15.88 9.88
C TYR A 213 -18.78 -15.27 10.82
N LEU A 214 -19.14 -15.04 12.07
CA LEU A 214 -18.23 -14.53 13.09
C LEU A 214 -17.13 -15.54 13.44
N ASN A 215 -17.45 -16.81 13.60
CA ASN A 215 -16.48 -17.87 13.87
C ASN A 215 -15.43 -17.99 12.73
N PHE A 216 -15.80 -17.66 11.49
CA PHE A 216 -14.88 -17.64 10.37
C PHE A 216 -14.08 -16.34 10.30
N GLY A 217 -14.71 -15.18 10.56
CA GLY A 217 -14.10 -13.86 10.43
C GLY A 217 -13.13 -13.51 11.56
N LEU A 218 -13.53 -13.72 12.82
CA LEU A 218 -12.76 -13.31 14.00
C LEU A 218 -11.31 -13.85 14.01
N PRO A 219 -11.03 -15.12 13.66
CA PRO A 219 -9.67 -15.64 13.63
C PRO A 219 -8.75 -14.97 12.58
N THR A 220 -9.31 -14.23 11.61
CA THR A 220 -8.51 -13.52 10.61
C THR A 220 -7.97 -12.17 11.10
N ILE A 221 -8.56 -11.61 12.18
CA ILE A 221 -8.20 -10.30 12.71
C ILE A 221 -6.71 -10.22 13.13
N PRO A 222 -6.15 -11.16 13.92
CA PRO A 222 -4.76 -11.05 14.36
C PRO A 222 -3.76 -10.99 13.21
N THR A 223 -3.97 -11.77 12.16
CA THR A 223 -3.09 -11.77 10.98
C THR A 223 -3.16 -10.43 10.24
N ASN A 224 -4.36 -9.91 10.02
CA ASN A 224 -4.54 -8.61 9.37
C ASN A 224 -3.96 -7.47 10.22
N LEU A 225 -4.19 -7.52 11.53
CA LEU A 225 -3.67 -6.52 12.46
C LEU A 225 -2.14 -6.48 12.45
N SER A 226 -1.46 -7.63 12.30
CA SER A 226 0.01 -7.69 12.21
C SER A 226 0.56 -6.87 11.04
N PHE A 227 -0.11 -6.91 9.87
CA PHE A 227 0.27 -6.06 8.74
C PHE A 227 0.09 -4.57 9.04
N TRP A 228 -1.03 -4.20 9.68
CA TRP A 228 -1.30 -2.81 10.04
C TRP A 228 -0.35 -2.29 11.11
N ILE A 229 0.03 -3.13 12.08
CA ILE A 229 1.02 -2.77 13.09
C ILE A 229 2.33 -2.35 12.41
N LEU A 230 2.85 -3.16 11.49
CA LEU A 230 4.10 -2.86 10.78
C LEU A 230 4.05 -1.60 9.92
N ASP A 231 2.88 -1.25 9.39
CA ASP A 231 2.75 -0.10 8.49
C ASP A 231 2.47 1.23 9.21
N ILE A 232 1.88 1.17 10.41
CA ILE A 232 1.29 2.36 11.05
C ILE A 232 1.90 2.68 12.43
N THR A 233 2.34 1.68 13.19
CA THR A 233 2.79 1.86 14.58
C THR A 233 3.92 2.87 14.70
N ASP A 234 4.83 2.91 13.74
CA ASP A 234 5.92 3.89 13.66
C ASP A 234 5.42 5.31 13.94
N ARG A 235 4.36 5.73 13.26
CA ARG A 235 3.85 7.10 13.34
C ARG A 235 3.15 7.40 14.65
N TYR A 236 2.49 6.39 15.27
CA TYR A 236 1.93 6.54 16.60
C TYR A 236 3.01 6.71 17.65
N LEU A 237 4.06 5.89 17.61
CA LEU A 237 5.17 5.97 18.55
C LEU A 237 5.97 7.25 18.37
N ILE A 238 6.21 7.69 17.12
CA ILE A 238 6.82 9.00 16.84
C ILE A 238 5.97 10.11 17.44
N GLY A 239 4.66 10.09 17.22
CA GLY A 239 3.75 11.11 17.76
C GLY A 239 3.75 11.18 19.28
N LEU A 240 3.80 10.02 19.94
CA LEU A 240 3.78 9.92 21.40
C LEU A 240 5.11 10.29 22.05
N PHE A 241 6.25 9.88 21.45
CA PHE A 241 7.57 10.07 22.07
C PHE A 241 8.27 11.34 21.62
N LEU A 242 8.09 11.74 20.36
CA LEU A 242 8.87 12.83 19.75
C LEU A 242 7.99 14.02 19.37
N GLY A 243 6.69 13.81 19.20
CA GLY A 243 5.74 14.84 18.84
C GLY A 243 5.35 14.88 17.35
N LEU A 244 4.32 15.67 17.04
CA LEU A 244 3.67 15.69 15.72
C LEU A 244 4.54 16.25 14.59
N SER A 245 5.48 17.15 14.88
CA SER A 245 6.43 17.63 13.86
C SER A 245 7.27 16.49 13.30
N PHE A 246 7.72 15.58 14.15
CA PHE A 246 8.47 14.39 13.72
C PHE A 246 7.61 13.39 12.94
N VAL A 247 6.30 13.31 13.24
CA VAL A 247 5.35 12.54 12.41
C VAL A 247 5.29 13.10 11.00
N SER A 248 5.32 14.44 10.86
CA SER A 248 5.33 15.11 9.56
C SER A 248 6.61 14.81 8.77
N TYR A 249 7.78 14.89 9.40
CA TYR A 249 9.07 14.58 8.79
C TYR A 249 9.14 13.13 8.31
N TYR A 250 8.79 12.21 9.20
CA TYR A 250 8.81 10.77 8.91
C TYR A 250 7.83 10.41 7.78
N SER A 251 6.61 10.94 7.83
CA SER A 251 5.57 10.58 6.86
C SER A 251 5.85 11.08 5.45
N ALA A 252 6.43 12.27 5.30
CA ALA A 252 6.88 12.77 4.01
C ALA A 252 8.01 11.90 3.44
N ALA A 253 9.00 11.53 4.27
CA ALA A 253 10.09 10.63 3.88
C ALA A 253 9.57 9.21 3.55
N TYR A 254 8.63 8.69 4.34
CA TYR A 254 8.00 7.38 4.13
C TYR A 254 7.30 7.30 2.78
N LEU A 255 6.60 8.37 2.39
CA LEU A 255 5.92 8.43 1.10
C LEU A 255 6.89 8.18 -0.07
N LEU A 256 8.07 8.79 -0.03
CA LEU A 256 9.11 8.58 -1.04
C LEU A 256 9.74 7.18 -0.94
N GLY A 257 10.14 6.77 0.25
CA GLY A 257 10.78 5.46 0.46
C GLY A 257 9.89 4.31 0.04
N ASN A 258 8.58 4.41 0.29
CA ASN A 258 7.60 3.37 -0.05
C ASN A 258 7.31 3.24 -1.56
N LEU A 259 7.77 4.16 -2.42
CA LEU A 259 7.61 4.03 -3.87
C LEU A 259 8.20 2.72 -4.41
N ILE A 260 9.26 2.21 -3.81
CA ILE A 260 9.86 0.92 -4.20
C ILE A 260 8.90 -0.25 -3.90
N SER A 261 8.20 -0.20 -2.78
CA SER A 261 7.22 -1.24 -2.41
C SER A 261 6.04 -1.30 -3.38
N ILE A 262 5.63 -0.17 -3.96
CA ILE A 262 4.54 -0.10 -4.93
C ILE A 262 4.86 -0.91 -6.19
N ILE A 263 6.14 -0.98 -6.59
CA ILE A 263 6.60 -1.75 -7.75
C ILE A 263 6.33 -3.26 -7.58
N MET A 264 6.18 -3.73 -6.36
CA MET A 264 5.84 -5.13 -6.09
C MET A 264 4.40 -5.51 -6.47
N SER A 265 3.49 -4.57 -6.60
CA SER A 265 2.07 -4.85 -6.90
C SER A 265 1.85 -5.75 -8.14
N PRO A 266 2.50 -5.52 -9.30
CA PRO A 266 2.40 -6.41 -10.45
C PRO A 266 2.93 -7.82 -10.16
N PHE A 267 4.01 -7.95 -9.39
CA PHE A 267 4.59 -9.25 -9.04
C PHE A 267 3.62 -10.07 -8.17
N TYR A 268 3.01 -9.47 -7.14
CA TYR A 268 2.00 -10.15 -6.33
C TYR A 268 0.82 -10.65 -7.16
N THR A 269 0.41 -9.87 -8.15
CA THR A 269 -0.76 -10.20 -8.95
C THR A 269 -0.50 -11.31 -9.98
N LEU A 270 0.70 -11.33 -10.58
CA LEU A 270 1.02 -12.20 -11.71
C LEU A 270 1.79 -13.46 -11.30
N LEU A 271 2.61 -13.40 -10.24
CA LEU A 271 3.56 -14.44 -9.95
C LEU A 271 2.86 -15.72 -9.45
N LEU A 272 2.02 -15.62 -8.42
CA LEU A 272 1.38 -16.78 -7.81
C LEU A 272 0.50 -17.61 -8.77
N PRO A 273 -0.37 -17.02 -9.61
CA PRO A 273 -1.17 -17.80 -10.57
C PRO A 273 -0.32 -18.56 -11.58
N ASN A 274 0.77 -17.93 -12.07
CA ASN A 274 1.67 -18.59 -13.02
C ASN A 274 2.49 -19.71 -12.35
N LEU A 275 2.95 -19.50 -11.12
CA LEU A 275 3.63 -20.54 -10.35
C LEU A 275 2.70 -21.73 -10.09
N ALA A 276 1.44 -21.50 -9.72
CA ALA A 276 0.45 -22.55 -9.48
C ALA A 276 0.15 -23.35 -10.76
N LEU A 277 0.07 -22.67 -11.92
CA LEU A 277 -0.11 -23.35 -13.21
C LEU A 277 1.06 -24.27 -13.53
N TYR A 278 2.31 -23.80 -13.38
CA TYR A 278 3.49 -24.64 -13.65
C TYR A 278 3.64 -25.76 -12.63
N HIS A 279 3.26 -25.53 -11.38
CA HIS A 279 3.25 -26.55 -10.33
C HIS A 279 2.26 -27.67 -10.65
N ALA A 280 1.03 -27.34 -11.05
CA ALA A 280 0.02 -28.31 -11.47
C ALA A 280 0.46 -29.15 -12.69
N GLN A 281 1.34 -28.60 -13.54
CA GLN A 281 1.91 -29.28 -14.70
C GLN A 281 3.20 -30.06 -14.38
N GLY A 282 3.67 -30.07 -13.13
CA GLY A 282 4.94 -30.70 -12.73
C GLY A 282 6.20 -30.04 -13.29
N ARG A 283 6.11 -28.80 -13.79
CA ARG A 283 7.20 -28.09 -14.49
C ARG A 283 8.07 -27.31 -13.52
N ILE A 284 8.76 -27.98 -12.59
CA ILE A 284 9.59 -27.37 -11.54
C ILE A 284 10.66 -26.43 -12.12
N GLN A 285 11.28 -26.80 -13.25
CA GLN A 285 12.29 -25.93 -13.88
C GLN A 285 11.72 -24.57 -14.34
N LYS A 286 10.47 -24.54 -14.81
CA LYS A 286 9.80 -23.26 -15.17
C LYS A 286 9.50 -22.42 -13.94
N ILE A 287 9.15 -23.03 -12.81
CA ILE A 287 8.96 -22.33 -11.53
C ILE A 287 10.27 -21.66 -11.11
N LYS A 288 11.38 -22.42 -11.11
CA LYS A 288 12.72 -21.89 -10.80
C LYS A 288 13.09 -20.70 -11.69
N THR A 289 12.93 -20.85 -13.01
CA THR A 289 13.22 -19.80 -13.97
C THR A 289 12.38 -18.55 -13.73
N LEU A 290 11.06 -18.70 -13.49
CA LEU A 290 10.17 -17.57 -13.27
C LEU A 290 10.53 -16.79 -11.99
N ILE A 291 10.86 -17.48 -10.89
CA ILE A 291 11.24 -16.83 -9.63
C ILE A 291 12.58 -16.11 -9.81
N ASN A 292 13.58 -16.75 -10.42
CA ASN A 292 14.88 -16.12 -10.66
C ASN A 292 14.79 -14.88 -11.56
N TYR A 293 14.00 -14.94 -12.61
CA TYR A 293 13.73 -13.76 -13.46
C TYR A 293 12.97 -12.67 -12.70
N SER A 294 11.98 -13.02 -11.89
CA SER A 294 11.23 -12.05 -11.09
C SER A 294 12.12 -11.33 -10.07
N LEU A 295 13.01 -12.06 -9.39
CA LEU A 295 14.01 -11.47 -8.49
C LEU A 295 14.94 -10.51 -9.21
N LYS A 296 15.51 -10.96 -10.33
CA LYS A 296 16.45 -10.15 -11.10
C LYS A 296 15.76 -8.91 -11.67
N LEU A 297 14.56 -9.06 -12.25
CA LEU A 297 13.78 -7.94 -12.80
C LEU A 297 13.40 -6.94 -11.72
N PHE A 298 12.97 -7.41 -10.55
CA PHE A 298 12.69 -6.52 -9.42
C PHE A 298 13.93 -5.73 -9.02
N LEU A 299 15.09 -6.38 -8.89
CA LEU A 299 16.35 -5.72 -8.51
C LEU A 299 16.87 -4.76 -9.60
N ILE A 300 16.68 -5.07 -10.88
CA ILE A 300 17.00 -4.15 -11.99
C ILE A 300 16.28 -2.82 -11.84
N ILE A 301 15.04 -2.83 -11.31
CA ILE A 301 14.23 -1.62 -11.12
C ILE A 301 14.47 -1.02 -9.72
N ALA A 302 14.51 -1.84 -8.68
CA ALA A 302 14.57 -1.39 -7.29
C ALA A 302 15.92 -0.77 -6.92
N ILE A 303 17.05 -1.32 -7.40
CA ILE A 303 18.39 -0.80 -7.07
C ILE A 303 18.58 0.63 -7.61
N PRO A 304 18.36 0.95 -8.90
CA PRO A 304 18.52 2.32 -9.36
C PRO A 304 17.54 3.30 -8.70
N LEU A 305 16.32 2.87 -8.39
CA LEU A 305 15.36 3.70 -7.66
C LEU A 305 15.80 3.96 -6.22
N PHE A 306 16.37 2.97 -5.54
CA PHE A 306 16.95 3.15 -4.21
C PHE A 306 18.03 4.24 -4.23
N PHE A 307 18.99 4.17 -5.14
CA PHE A 307 20.06 5.16 -5.28
C PHE A 307 19.52 6.53 -5.68
N LEU A 308 18.57 6.57 -6.63
CA LEU A 308 17.92 7.80 -7.09
C LEU A 308 17.20 8.50 -5.94
N LEU A 309 16.32 7.78 -5.23
CA LEU A 309 15.57 8.32 -4.10
C LEU A 309 16.48 8.72 -2.94
N SER A 310 17.60 8.03 -2.74
CA SER A 310 18.57 8.37 -1.70
C SER A 310 19.23 9.72 -1.95
N VAL A 311 19.67 9.99 -3.17
CA VAL A 311 20.38 11.23 -3.51
C VAL A 311 19.41 12.38 -3.76
N LEU A 312 18.28 12.11 -4.42
CA LEU A 312 17.27 13.13 -4.72
C LEU A 312 16.25 13.34 -3.59
N SER A 313 16.36 12.66 -2.45
CA SER A 313 15.39 12.80 -1.34
C SER A 313 15.19 14.25 -0.92
N LEU A 314 16.26 14.99 -0.66
CA LEU A 314 16.17 16.40 -0.26
C LEU A 314 15.61 17.30 -1.36
N PRO A 315 16.10 17.29 -2.62
CA PRO A 315 15.51 18.06 -3.70
C PRO A 315 14.03 17.74 -3.93
N ILE A 316 13.65 16.47 -3.92
CA ILE A 316 12.25 16.05 -4.13
C ILE A 316 11.38 16.54 -2.97
N LEU A 317 11.79 16.34 -1.72
CA LEU A 317 11.04 16.79 -0.56
C LEU A 317 10.92 18.32 -0.50
N LYS A 318 11.92 19.08 -0.93
CA LYS A 318 11.82 20.55 -1.04
C LYS A 318 10.75 21.00 -2.04
N VAL A 319 10.52 20.23 -3.09
CA VAL A 319 9.47 20.52 -4.09
C VAL A 319 8.11 20.05 -3.59
N LEU A 320 8.05 18.87 -2.94
CA LEU A 320 6.80 18.25 -2.51
C LEU A 320 6.33 18.69 -1.12
N SER A 321 7.17 19.35 -0.34
CA SER A 321 6.82 19.79 1.02
C SER A 321 7.44 21.16 1.33
N ASN A 322 7.20 21.66 2.54
CA ASN A 322 7.90 22.85 3.00
C ASN A 322 9.38 22.53 3.35
N PRO A 323 10.26 23.53 3.36
CA PRO A 323 11.70 23.32 3.62
C PRO A 323 11.99 22.62 4.96
N GLU A 324 11.23 22.92 6.01
CA GLU A 324 11.45 22.34 7.34
C GLU A 324 11.15 20.84 7.35
N ILE A 325 10.04 20.40 6.74
CA ILE A 325 9.72 18.98 6.56
C ILE A 325 10.80 18.31 5.71
N ALA A 326 11.24 18.96 4.63
CA ALA A 326 12.26 18.42 3.75
C ALA A 326 13.57 18.17 4.51
N PHE A 327 14.07 19.15 5.26
CA PHE A 327 15.30 19.01 6.05
C PHE A 327 15.14 18.05 7.24
N GLY A 328 13.95 17.98 7.84
CA GLY A 328 13.67 17.07 8.95
C GLY A 328 13.56 15.60 8.54
N GLY A 329 13.24 15.30 7.26
CA GLY A 329 12.90 13.95 6.81
C GLY A 329 13.83 13.32 5.77
N TYR A 330 14.60 14.09 4.98
CA TYR A 330 15.32 13.56 3.81
C TYR A 330 16.26 12.40 4.08
N PHE A 331 16.92 12.39 5.23
CA PHE A 331 17.89 11.35 5.61
C PHE A 331 17.24 10.02 6.00
N ILE A 332 15.93 10.01 6.24
CA ILE A 332 15.16 8.79 6.54
C ILE A 332 14.80 8.07 5.25
N THR A 333 14.57 8.81 4.16
CA THR A 333 14.15 8.25 2.85
C THR A 333 15.05 7.10 2.38
N PRO A 334 16.39 7.18 2.42
CA PRO A 334 17.27 6.07 2.03
C PRO A 334 17.04 4.80 2.86
N ILE A 335 16.83 4.95 4.17
CA ILE A 335 16.62 3.81 5.07
C ILE A 335 15.32 3.09 4.71
N LEU A 336 14.24 3.86 4.53
CA LEU A 336 12.92 3.33 4.16
C LEU A 336 12.91 2.76 2.74
N ALA A 337 13.60 3.40 1.80
CA ALA A 337 13.76 2.91 0.44
C ALA A 337 14.49 1.55 0.40
N LEU A 338 15.55 1.39 1.20
CA LEU A 338 16.23 0.11 1.35
C LEU A 338 15.32 -0.94 1.98
N GLY A 339 14.53 -0.55 2.98
CA GLY A 339 13.47 -1.38 3.55
C GLY A 339 12.49 -1.89 2.48
N GLY A 340 12.07 -1.00 1.57
CA GLY A 340 11.21 -1.35 0.42
C GLY A 340 11.84 -2.38 -0.52
N VAL A 341 13.17 -2.34 -0.73
CA VAL A 341 13.89 -3.37 -1.50
C VAL A 341 13.78 -4.73 -0.82
N PHE A 342 14.05 -4.81 0.49
CA PHE A 342 13.96 -6.08 1.23
C PHE A 342 12.53 -6.59 1.36
N PHE A 343 11.55 -5.69 1.54
CA PHE A 343 10.14 -6.04 1.51
C PHE A 343 9.73 -6.66 0.15
N GLY A 344 10.22 -6.10 -0.96
CA GLY A 344 9.97 -6.65 -2.29
C GLY A 344 10.62 -8.03 -2.49
N LEU A 345 11.85 -8.23 -2.03
CA LEU A 345 12.53 -9.51 -2.06
C LEU A 345 11.78 -10.55 -1.22
N TYR A 346 11.33 -10.20 0.00
CA TYR A 346 10.44 -11.02 0.80
C TYR A 346 9.18 -11.41 0.01
N GLY A 347 8.56 -10.44 -0.65
CA GLY A 347 7.33 -10.62 -1.41
C GLY A 347 7.45 -11.70 -2.49
N ILE A 348 8.56 -11.75 -3.23
CA ILE A 348 8.82 -12.78 -4.25
C ILE A 348 9.08 -14.14 -3.59
N MET A 349 9.90 -14.18 -2.53
CA MET A 349 10.23 -15.42 -1.84
C MET A 349 9.01 -16.06 -1.18
N SER A 350 8.16 -15.27 -0.55
CA SER A 350 6.95 -15.76 0.11
C SER A 350 5.99 -16.49 -0.84
N GLN A 351 6.00 -16.17 -2.16
CA GLN A 351 5.16 -16.87 -3.13
C GLN A 351 5.51 -18.36 -3.26
N VAL A 352 6.79 -18.73 -3.05
CA VAL A 352 7.23 -20.13 -3.03
C VAL A 352 6.61 -20.87 -1.85
N ILE A 353 6.64 -20.25 -0.66
CA ILE A 353 6.06 -20.83 0.57
C ILE A 353 4.54 -21.01 0.43
N ILE A 354 3.88 -20.02 -0.18
CA ILE A 354 2.43 -20.06 -0.45
C ILE A 354 2.10 -21.15 -1.47
N LEU A 355 2.91 -21.32 -2.51
CA LEU A 355 2.76 -22.37 -3.52
C LEU A 355 2.76 -23.77 -2.88
N GLU A 356 3.63 -23.99 -1.90
CA GLU A 356 3.72 -25.22 -1.11
C GLU A 356 2.62 -25.35 -0.04
N LYS A 357 1.59 -24.49 -0.07
CA LYS A 357 0.45 -24.47 0.87
C LYS A 357 0.86 -24.28 2.34
N LYS A 358 2.05 -23.72 2.61
CA LYS A 358 2.57 -23.50 3.97
C LYS A 358 2.34 -22.07 4.45
N THR A 359 1.13 -21.53 4.24
CA THR A 359 0.73 -20.17 4.61
C THR A 359 0.89 -19.86 6.09
N ARG A 360 0.89 -20.89 6.96
CA ARG A 360 1.18 -20.72 8.39
C ARG A 360 2.59 -20.18 8.65
N ILE A 361 3.56 -20.54 7.81
CA ILE A 361 4.93 -20.02 7.92
C ILE A 361 4.94 -18.52 7.63
N THR A 362 4.31 -18.08 6.53
CA THR A 362 4.23 -16.67 6.19
C THR A 362 3.47 -15.87 7.26
N GLY A 363 2.39 -16.41 7.82
CA GLY A 363 1.67 -15.80 8.93
C GLY A 363 2.53 -15.63 10.18
N ASN A 364 3.28 -16.67 10.57
CA ASN A 364 4.17 -16.62 11.73
C ASN A 364 5.30 -15.60 11.53
N ILE A 365 5.89 -15.52 10.31
CA ILE A 365 6.90 -14.50 9.99
C ILE A 365 6.34 -13.11 10.29
N TRP A 366 5.13 -12.79 9.81
CA TRP A 366 4.53 -11.46 10.03
C TRP A 366 4.20 -11.17 11.48
N ILE A 367 3.72 -12.16 12.25
CA ILE A 367 3.46 -12.00 13.68
C ILE A 367 4.77 -11.69 14.42
N ILE A 368 5.83 -12.46 14.16
CA ILE A 368 7.15 -12.21 14.78
C ILE A 368 7.67 -10.84 14.36
N CYS A 369 7.58 -10.48 13.08
CA CYS A 369 7.97 -9.18 12.59
C CYS A 369 7.21 -8.04 13.28
N ALA A 370 5.89 -8.15 13.46
CA ALA A 370 5.08 -7.13 14.10
C ALA A 370 5.45 -6.94 15.58
N VAL A 371 5.62 -8.04 16.31
CA VAL A 371 6.03 -7.97 17.72
C VAL A 371 7.45 -7.41 17.86
N SER A 372 8.39 -7.88 17.03
CA SER A 372 9.77 -7.38 17.04
C SER A 372 9.86 -5.91 16.66
N ASN A 373 9.11 -5.48 15.63
CA ASN A 373 9.04 -4.07 15.23
C ASN A 373 8.56 -3.20 16.39
N LEU A 374 7.43 -3.54 17.02
CA LEU A 374 6.88 -2.78 18.15
C LEU A 374 7.89 -2.64 19.30
N LEU A 375 8.55 -3.74 19.69
CA LEU A 375 9.54 -3.73 20.77
C LEU A 375 10.79 -2.91 20.42
N MET A 376 11.29 -3.07 19.19
CA MET A 376 12.44 -2.34 18.70
C MET A 376 12.12 -0.85 18.49
N ASP A 377 10.93 -0.50 18.02
CA ASP A 377 10.50 0.90 17.86
C ASP A 377 10.46 1.64 19.20
N ILE A 378 9.93 1.00 20.25
CA ILE A 378 9.92 1.57 21.60
C ILE A 378 11.37 1.83 22.06
N THR A 379 12.28 0.86 21.90
CA THR A 379 13.67 0.97 22.38
C THR A 379 14.48 1.92 21.51
N PHE A 380 14.53 1.72 20.20
CA PHE A 380 15.37 2.51 19.30
C PHE A 380 14.77 3.89 19.01
N GLY A 381 13.44 4.02 19.06
CA GLY A 381 12.77 5.31 19.00
C GLY A 381 13.15 6.21 20.18
N PHE A 382 13.27 5.64 21.37
CA PHE A 382 13.72 6.38 22.55
C PHE A 382 15.17 6.84 22.44
N PHE A 383 16.11 5.97 21.96
CA PHE A 383 17.53 6.31 21.91
C PHE A 383 17.94 7.10 20.67
N TRP A 384 17.34 6.81 19.50
CA TRP A 384 17.78 7.35 18.20
C TRP A 384 16.69 8.12 17.46
N GLY A 385 15.55 8.35 18.10
CA GLY A 385 14.44 9.10 17.52
C GLY A 385 13.90 8.47 16.24
N ILE A 386 13.54 9.31 15.26
CA ILE A 386 12.95 8.86 13.99
C ILE A 386 13.89 8.01 13.13
N ILE A 387 15.22 8.16 13.31
CA ILE A 387 16.20 7.30 12.63
C ILE A 387 16.12 5.89 13.19
N GLY A 388 16.03 5.76 14.52
CA GLY A 388 15.88 4.48 15.20
C GLY A 388 14.68 3.71 14.69
N ILE A 389 13.51 4.37 14.59
CA ILE A 389 12.27 3.78 14.09
C ILE A 389 12.41 3.37 12.61
N ALA A 390 13.06 4.17 11.76
CA ALA A 390 13.31 3.79 10.37
C ALA A 390 14.26 2.58 10.26
N LEU A 391 15.27 2.49 11.11
CA LEU A 391 16.19 1.36 11.16
C LEU A 391 15.52 0.07 11.65
N THR A 392 14.56 0.16 12.59
CA THR A 392 13.77 -1.01 13.01
C THR A 392 12.94 -1.57 11.85
N SER A 393 12.24 -0.73 11.10
CA SER A 393 11.47 -1.16 9.93
C SER A 393 12.39 -1.85 8.90
N LEU A 394 13.58 -1.29 8.63
CA LEU A 394 14.59 -1.92 7.77
C LEU A 394 15.03 -3.28 8.30
N ALA A 395 15.38 -3.37 9.58
CA ALA A 395 15.85 -4.61 10.22
C ALA A 395 14.79 -5.72 10.15
N VAL A 396 13.52 -5.37 10.39
CA VAL A 396 12.39 -6.30 10.33
C VAL A 396 12.16 -6.82 8.90
N TYR A 397 12.26 -5.97 7.88
CA TYR A 397 12.13 -6.42 6.49
C TYR A 397 13.31 -7.28 6.03
N ILE A 398 14.54 -6.98 6.49
CA ILE A 398 15.70 -7.86 6.28
C ILE A 398 15.46 -9.23 6.93
N PHE A 399 14.99 -9.26 8.17
CA PHE A 399 14.67 -10.48 8.89
C PHE A 399 13.59 -11.30 8.18
N ALA A 400 12.49 -10.67 7.76
CA ALA A 400 11.44 -11.32 6.99
C ALA A 400 11.98 -11.94 5.68
N PHE A 401 12.84 -11.21 4.98
CA PHE A 401 13.48 -11.71 3.76
C PHE A 401 14.38 -12.91 4.04
N ILE A 402 15.27 -12.84 5.04
CA ILE A 402 16.20 -13.92 5.37
C ILE A 402 15.43 -15.22 5.71
N ILE A 403 14.39 -15.11 6.56
CA ILE A 403 13.59 -16.29 6.93
C ILE A 403 12.83 -16.82 5.72
N SER A 404 12.21 -15.97 4.93
CA SER A 404 11.49 -16.42 3.73
C SER A 404 12.42 -17.06 2.71
N LEU A 405 13.63 -16.53 2.53
CA LEU A 405 14.67 -17.11 1.69
C LEU A 405 15.07 -18.51 2.19
N TYR A 406 15.34 -18.66 3.49
CA TYR A 406 15.70 -19.95 4.10
C TYR A 406 14.63 -21.00 3.83
N TYR A 407 13.37 -20.71 4.09
CA TYR A 407 12.29 -21.64 3.81
C TYR A 407 12.11 -21.92 2.31
N SER A 408 12.23 -20.91 1.46
CA SER A 408 12.05 -21.08 0.01
C SER A 408 13.16 -21.92 -0.63
N LEU A 409 14.40 -21.84 -0.12
CA LEU A 409 15.53 -22.64 -0.60
C LEU A 409 15.36 -24.14 -0.32
N ASN A 410 14.55 -24.53 0.67
CA ASN A 410 14.20 -25.94 0.92
C ASN A 410 13.34 -26.56 -0.19
N TYR A 411 12.63 -25.72 -0.97
CA TYR A 411 11.74 -26.17 -2.04
C TYR A 411 12.33 -25.95 -3.43
N ILE A 412 13.06 -24.83 -3.62
CA ILE A 412 13.56 -24.44 -4.93
C ILE A 412 15.00 -23.92 -4.78
N ARG A 413 15.92 -24.56 -5.51
CA ARG A 413 17.30 -24.04 -5.61
C ARG A 413 17.29 -22.80 -6.49
N LEU A 414 17.58 -21.65 -5.89
CA LEU A 414 17.67 -20.36 -6.56
C LEU A 414 19.08 -20.11 -7.11
N GLU A 415 19.15 -19.42 -8.22
CA GLU A 415 20.41 -18.89 -8.75
C GLU A 415 20.60 -17.49 -8.19
N LEU A 416 21.57 -17.32 -7.34
CA LEU A 416 22.02 -16.00 -6.91
C LEU A 416 22.85 -15.40 -8.04
N TYR A 417 22.60 -14.14 -8.34
CA TYR A 417 23.37 -13.39 -9.37
C TYR A 417 24.35 -12.40 -8.72
N PRO A 418 25.42 -12.86 -8.02
CA PRO A 418 26.30 -11.99 -7.24
C PRO A 418 27.00 -10.94 -8.13
N TRP A 419 27.45 -11.34 -9.30
CA TRP A 419 28.06 -10.42 -10.28
C TRP A 419 27.10 -9.36 -10.79
N PHE A 420 25.84 -9.70 -10.99
CA PHE A 420 24.81 -8.72 -11.32
C PHE A 420 24.61 -7.71 -10.19
N LEU A 421 24.52 -8.16 -8.93
CA LEU A 421 24.37 -7.29 -7.78
C LEU A 421 25.54 -6.32 -7.65
N ILE A 422 26.78 -6.82 -7.74
CA ILE A 422 27.99 -5.97 -7.68
C ILE A 422 27.96 -4.92 -8.79
N LYS A 423 27.71 -5.32 -10.03
CA LYS A 423 27.63 -4.39 -11.17
C LYS A 423 26.52 -3.36 -10.99
N SER A 424 25.34 -3.78 -10.52
CA SER A 424 24.20 -2.88 -10.26
C SER A 424 24.50 -1.86 -9.17
N ILE A 425 25.13 -2.29 -8.07
CA ILE A 425 25.51 -1.40 -6.96
C ILE A 425 26.58 -0.40 -7.43
N LEU A 426 27.63 -0.85 -8.11
CA LEU A 426 28.68 0.04 -8.64
C LEU A 426 28.11 1.05 -9.64
N THR A 427 27.22 0.61 -10.52
CA THR A 427 26.54 1.51 -11.46
C THR A 427 25.62 2.50 -10.76
N GLY A 428 24.96 2.07 -9.68
CA GLY A 428 24.16 2.93 -8.80
C GLY A 428 24.99 4.03 -8.13
N PHE A 429 26.16 3.70 -7.59
CA PHE A 429 27.10 4.69 -7.05
C PHE A 429 27.56 5.70 -8.12
N LEU A 430 27.90 5.23 -9.32
CA LEU A 430 28.31 6.11 -10.43
C LEU A 430 27.16 7.07 -10.81
N MET A 431 25.92 6.58 -10.85
CA MET A 431 24.74 7.40 -11.05
C MET A 431 24.60 8.47 -9.95
N CYS A 432 24.80 8.11 -8.68
CA CYS A 432 24.76 9.05 -7.57
C CYS A 432 25.77 10.18 -7.70
N ILE A 433 27.02 9.86 -8.05
CA ILE A 433 28.08 10.85 -8.25
C ILE A 433 27.64 11.89 -9.31
N ILE A 434 27.09 11.44 -10.42
CA ILE A 434 26.64 12.33 -11.50
C ILE A 434 25.49 13.20 -11.04
N ILE A 435 24.49 12.63 -10.32
CA ILE A 435 23.36 13.40 -9.78
C ILE A 435 23.84 14.47 -8.79
N ILE A 436 24.82 14.14 -7.91
CA ILE A 436 25.39 15.10 -6.96
C ILE A 436 26.11 16.24 -7.70
N ILE A 437 26.87 15.95 -8.75
CA ILE A 437 27.54 16.97 -9.57
C ILE A 437 26.54 17.91 -10.24
N LEU A 438 25.43 17.36 -10.77
CA LEU A 438 24.39 18.13 -11.45
C LEU A 438 23.58 19.02 -10.48
N ASN A 439 23.52 18.64 -9.18
CA ASN A 439 22.90 19.38 -8.09
C ASN A 439 21.53 20.03 -8.45
N PRO A 440 20.50 19.26 -8.79
CA PRO A 440 19.23 19.78 -9.28
C PRO A 440 18.42 20.45 -8.16
N HIS A 441 17.88 21.65 -8.44
CA HIS A 441 17.10 22.43 -7.47
C HIS A 441 15.67 22.70 -7.90
N LYS A 442 15.41 22.81 -9.21
CA LYS A 442 14.07 23.08 -9.75
C LYS A 442 13.35 21.79 -10.09
N PRO A 443 12.00 21.75 -10.07
CA PRO A 443 11.24 20.55 -10.40
C PRO A 443 11.63 19.93 -11.74
N LEU A 444 11.82 20.76 -12.77
CA LEU A 444 12.23 20.29 -14.11
C LEU A 444 13.64 19.70 -14.10
N ASP A 445 14.58 20.33 -13.38
CA ASP A 445 15.97 19.85 -13.28
C ASP A 445 16.00 18.49 -12.55
N ILE A 446 15.18 18.31 -11.52
CA ILE A 446 15.07 17.03 -10.78
C ILE A 446 14.59 15.93 -11.73
N VAL A 447 13.53 16.20 -12.52
CA VAL A 447 13.00 15.22 -13.48
C VAL A 447 14.02 14.88 -14.55
N LEU A 448 14.66 15.90 -15.14
CA LEU A 448 15.68 15.69 -16.17
C LEU A 448 16.88 14.92 -15.63
N THR A 449 17.36 15.27 -14.43
CA THR A 449 18.48 14.59 -13.77
C THR A 449 18.13 13.14 -13.42
N ALA A 450 16.89 12.90 -12.99
CA ALA A 450 16.41 11.55 -12.73
C ALA A 450 16.38 10.69 -14.02
N ILE A 451 15.88 11.25 -15.12
CA ILE A 451 15.86 10.56 -16.41
C ILE A 451 17.27 10.29 -16.91
N LEU A 452 18.17 11.28 -16.85
CA LEU A 452 19.57 11.14 -17.25
C LEU A 452 20.28 10.09 -16.37
N GLY A 453 20.09 10.13 -15.05
CA GLY A 453 20.66 9.17 -14.12
C GLY A 453 20.21 7.73 -14.40
N LEU A 454 18.90 7.53 -14.57
CA LEU A 454 18.35 6.21 -14.91
C LEU A 454 18.86 5.73 -16.29
N SER A 455 18.88 6.60 -17.30
CA SER A 455 19.38 6.26 -18.64
C SER A 455 20.85 5.83 -18.58
N LEU A 456 21.66 6.55 -17.84
CA LEU A 456 23.06 6.23 -17.63
C LEU A 456 23.23 4.91 -16.87
N TYR A 457 22.46 4.70 -15.81
CA TYR A 457 22.47 3.45 -15.07
C TYR A 457 22.19 2.25 -15.98
N TYR A 458 21.12 2.30 -16.77
CA TYR A 458 20.76 1.19 -17.65
C TYR A 458 21.78 1.00 -18.78
N LEU A 459 22.34 2.07 -19.36
CA LEU A 459 23.37 2.00 -20.39
C LEU A 459 24.66 1.35 -19.86
N VAL A 460 25.12 1.77 -18.70
CA VAL A 460 26.36 1.20 -18.10
C VAL A 460 26.13 -0.24 -17.68
N LEU A 461 24.99 -0.54 -17.02
CA LEU A 461 24.67 -1.89 -16.60
C LEU A 461 24.57 -2.86 -17.79
N TRP A 462 24.00 -2.40 -18.92
CA TRP A 462 23.93 -3.16 -20.15
C TRP A 462 25.34 -3.42 -20.75
N LYS A 463 26.18 -2.38 -20.84
CA LYS A 463 27.57 -2.53 -21.33
C LYS A 463 28.39 -3.47 -20.45
N LEU A 464 28.15 -3.51 -19.14
CA LEU A 464 28.80 -4.43 -18.22
C LEU A 464 28.23 -5.86 -18.31
N GLY A 465 27.24 -6.12 -19.18
CA GLY A 465 26.57 -7.41 -19.32
C GLY A 465 25.73 -7.79 -18.08
N GLY A 466 25.26 -6.79 -17.32
CA GLY A 466 24.34 -7.00 -16.20
C GLY A 466 22.92 -7.31 -16.67
N ILE A 467 22.52 -6.79 -17.83
CA ILE A 467 21.24 -7.07 -18.49
C ILE A 467 21.52 -7.93 -19.72
N GLN A 468 20.88 -9.09 -19.81
CA GLN A 468 20.98 -10.01 -20.94
C GLN A 468 19.85 -9.74 -21.95
N GLU A 469 20.04 -10.12 -23.21
CA GLU A 469 19.00 -9.96 -24.26
C GLU A 469 17.69 -10.67 -23.91
N LYS A 470 17.78 -11.82 -23.21
CA LYS A 470 16.61 -12.59 -22.76
C LYS A 470 15.70 -11.79 -21.80
N GLU A 471 16.30 -10.94 -20.98
CA GLU A 471 15.57 -10.09 -20.05
C GLU A 471 14.91 -8.90 -20.77
N LEU A 472 15.59 -8.34 -21.76
CA LEU A 472 15.02 -7.32 -22.63
C LEU A 472 13.80 -7.86 -23.41
N ILE A 473 13.88 -9.08 -23.94
CA ILE A 473 12.75 -9.74 -24.62
C ILE A 473 11.59 -9.95 -23.62
N PHE A 474 11.88 -10.38 -22.39
CA PHE A 474 10.85 -10.57 -21.36
C PHE A 474 10.19 -9.23 -20.99
N VAL A 475 10.97 -8.19 -20.78
CA VAL A 475 10.45 -6.82 -20.54
C VAL A 475 9.62 -6.34 -21.71
N LYS A 476 10.10 -6.53 -22.95
CA LYS A 476 9.39 -6.13 -24.18
C LYS A 476 8.05 -6.86 -24.31
N SER A 477 8.02 -8.18 -24.12
CA SER A 477 6.77 -8.95 -24.15
C SER A 477 5.79 -8.51 -23.05
N PHE A 478 6.28 -8.21 -21.87
CA PHE A 478 5.47 -7.70 -20.76
C PHE A 478 4.85 -6.33 -21.07
N PHE A 479 5.62 -5.41 -21.66
CA PHE A 479 5.09 -4.11 -22.11
C PHE A 479 4.14 -4.22 -23.31
N GLU A 480 4.40 -5.12 -24.24
CA GLU A 480 3.51 -5.40 -25.38
C GLU A 480 2.16 -5.96 -24.90
N ASP A 481 2.15 -6.84 -23.90
CA ASP A 481 0.93 -7.37 -23.29
C ASP A 481 0.14 -6.27 -22.54
N ILE A 482 0.83 -5.37 -21.84
CA ILE A 482 0.22 -4.20 -21.22
C ILE A 482 -0.35 -3.24 -22.28
N GLN A 483 0.43 -2.93 -23.30
CA GLN A 483 0.02 -2.02 -24.38
C GLN A 483 -1.16 -2.59 -25.19
N TYR A 484 -1.17 -3.88 -25.44
CA TYR A 484 -2.28 -4.56 -26.08
C TYR A 484 -3.55 -4.49 -25.21
N SER A 485 -3.40 -4.69 -23.91
CA SER A 485 -4.49 -4.57 -22.92
C SER A 485 -5.02 -3.15 -22.83
N LEU A 486 -4.15 -2.15 -22.85
CA LEU A 486 -4.50 -0.71 -22.88
C LEU A 486 -5.21 -0.31 -24.18
N LYS A 487 -4.69 -0.72 -25.34
CA LYS A 487 -5.32 -0.44 -26.63
C LYS A 487 -6.72 -1.05 -26.73
N GLN A 488 -6.92 -2.27 -26.22
CA GLN A 488 -8.24 -2.87 -26.14
C GLN A 488 -9.19 -2.13 -25.19
N LEU A 489 -8.66 -1.54 -24.12
CA LEU A 489 -9.42 -0.72 -23.16
C LEU A 489 -9.91 0.57 -23.82
N ILE A 490 -9.01 1.27 -24.51
CA ILE A 490 -9.31 2.54 -25.23
C ILE A 490 -10.30 2.30 -26.38
N TYR A 491 -10.14 1.22 -27.13
CA TYR A 491 -11.05 0.89 -28.25
C TYR A 491 -12.47 0.58 -27.77
N ARG A 492 -12.65 0.08 -26.55
CA ARG A 492 -13.97 -0.21 -25.95
C ARG A 492 -14.55 0.94 -25.12
N LEU A 493 -13.78 1.99 -24.84
CA LEU A 493 -14.28 3.23 -24.25
C LEU A 493 -14.80 4.21 -25.33
N LYS A 494 -14.53 3.91 -26.62
CA LYS A 494 -15.01 4.66 -27.78
C LYS A 494 -16.33 4.10 -28.36
N ILE A 495 -16.89 3.04 -27.78
CA ILE A 495 -18.20 2.47 -28.04
C ILE A 495 -19.02 2.52 -26.73
#